data_32abf0fc12e2ad5dace269dfc3d80342
#
_entry.id   32abf0fc12e2ad5dace269dfc3d80342
#
_cell.length_a   1.000
_cell.length_b   1.000
_cell.length_c   1.000
_cell.angle_alpha   90.00
_cell.angle_beta   90.00
_cell.angle_gamma   90.00
#
_symmetry.space_group_name_H-M   'P 1'
#
loop_
_entity.id
_entity.type
_entity.pdbx_description
1 polymer ?
#
loop_
_entity_poly.entity_id
_entity_poly.type
_entity_poly.pdbx_seq_one_letter_code
_entity_poly.pdbx_strand_id
1 'polypeptide(L)'
;MQEVFSYNLYPGPSAKKGVYSILLHIGEQEGWVTLHASTVKIVTPYELELTIMHEGASGGGKSEMTEPFHRQEDGRLLLATDIVSGEEIKVNIADTSTLHPVTDDMALAHPSLQNKSGKLVVADAEYGWFLRVDHIVHYGTDPEVEEATIHPKEPMIFLNEDAVPGSTCLIWDHIEDAPGKPCPNPRVIMPRKVKKNIVNGVGEIDIRSFGIRTPPTTSDKPNYGIIGMFHILPPALAWIWRLVAPRGYANPSIIDNSSSAMAMKSEGVGSYWPFATGKKVDQANLLLEQILNTPETRYILIPNQYIGCYKGGFAGEWATREYLSRRGGLKYKKESLVPSRCSILGYSPKSIKMDGEVIPAGLLQVDKQPRVGQAAYDEGAKMLTDFFKEQLKQFDTPDLLPLGHDIIQAVLNDEDVEKFYDLIPVL
;
A
#
# COMPACT_ATOMS: atom_id res chain seq x y z
N MET A 1 28.81 -3.84 -14.06
CA MET A 1 28.85 -3.90 -12.57
C MET A 1 28.12 -2.67 -12.07
N GLN A 2 27.23 -2.84 -11.11
CA GLN A 2 26.51 -1.75 -10.45
C GLN A 2 26.97 -1.68 -9.00
N GLU A 3 27.29 -0.49 -8.50
CA GLU A 3 27.82 -0.30 -7.15
C GLU A 3 27.07 0.83 -6.44
N VAL A 4 26.81 0.66 -5.15
CA VAL A 4 26.24 1.69 -4.28
C VAL A 4 27.27 2.04 -3.22
N PHE A 5 27.60 3.32 -3.11
CA PHE A 5 28.45 3.85 -2.06
C PHE A 5 27.64 4.68 -1.09
N SER A 6 27.62 4.29 0.18
CA SER A 6 27.00 5.05 1.27
C SER A 6 28.08 5.60 2.18
N TYR A 7 28.20 6.92 2.24
CA TYR A 7 29.30 7.61 2.95
C TYR A 7 29.03 7.89 4.41
N ASN A 8 27.79 7.77 4.85
CA ASN A 8 27.39 8.20 6.19
C ASN A 8 27.33 7.08 7.23
N LEU A 9 27.90 5.93 6.98
CA LEU A 9 27.87 4.73 7.85
C LEU A 9 26.45 4.34 8.30
N TYR A 10 25.44 4.93 7.68
CA TYR A 10 24.04 4.77 8.04
C TYR A 10 23.45 3.74 7.08
N PRO A 11 23.15 2.54 7.53
CA PRO A 11 22.54 1.51 6.67
C PRO A 11 21.09 1.85 6.30
N GLY A 12 20.65 3.05 6.66
CA GLY A 12 19.31 3.55 6.51
C GLY A 12 18.83 3.75 5.07
N PRO A 13 17.89 4.66 4.84
CA PRO A 13 17.16 4.80 3.59
C PRO A 13 18.04 4.93 2.35
N SER A 14 19.23 5.55 2.47
CA SER A 14 20.14 5.79 1.36
C SER A 14 20.67 4.49 0.75
N ALA A 15 21.17 3.55 1.57
CA ALA A 15 21.69 2.27 1.09
C ALA A 15 20.55 1.42 0.51
N LYS A 16 19.43 1.29 1.24
CA LYS A 16 18.26 0.52 0.81
C LYS A 16 17.68 1.05 -0.50
N LYS A 17 17.51 2.35 -0.63
CA LYS A 17 16.94 2.97 -1.84
C LYS A 17 17.93 2.96 -2.99
N GLY A 18 19.24 3.00 -2.73
CA GLY A 18 20.28 2.78 -3.73
C GLY A 18 20.22 1.36 -4.32
N VAL A 19 20.08 0.33 -3.48
CA VAL A 19 19.84 -1.06 -3.92
C VAL A 19 18.54 -1.17 -4.73
N TYR A 20 17.48 -0.53 -4.28
CA TYR A 20 16.21 -0.49 -5.02
C TYR A 20 16.37 0.10 -6.42
N SER A 21 17.09 1.23 -6.56
CA SER A 21 17.39 1.82 -7.88
C SER A 21 18.19 0.87 -8.79
N ILE A 22 19.18 0.15 -8.24
CA ILE A 22 19.93 -0.84 -9.01
C ILE A 22 19.02 -1.98 -9.48
N LEU A 23 18.18 -2.50 -8.62
CA LEU A 23 17.24 -3.56 -8.97
C LEU A 23 16.22 -3.11 -10.03
N LEU A 24 15.77 -1.86 -9.98
CA LEU A 24 14.92 -1.28 -11.03
C LEU A 24 15.65 -1.17 -12.35
N HIS A 25 16.92 -0.74 -12.35
CA HIS A 25 17.73 -0.65 -13.55
C HIS A 25 18.00 -2.02 -14.19
N ILE A 26 18.36 -3.01 -13.39
CA ILE A 26 18.57 -4.39 -13.88
C ILE A 26 17.23 -4.94 -14.40
N GLY A 27 16.16 -4.73 -13.68
CA GLY A 27 14.84 -5.19 -14.07
C GLY A 27 14.37 -4.62 -15.41
N GLU A 28 14.65 -3.33 -15.67
CA GLU A 28 14.37 -2.71 -16.98
C GLU A 28 15.10 -3.43 -18.10
N GLN A 29 16.37 -3.78 -17.90
CA GLN A 29 17.18 -4.47 -18.90
C GLN A 29 16.76 -5.93 -19.13
N GLU A 30 16.29 -6.59 -18.09
CA GLU A 30 15.93 -8.01 -18.10
C GLU A 30 14.42 -8.27 -18.20
N GLY A 31 13.62 -7.21 -18.39
CA GLY A 31 12.16 -7.31 -18.59
C GLY A 31 11.37 -7.68 -17.34
N TRP A 32 11.79 -7.23 -16.16
CA TRP A 32 11.04 -7.44 -14.92
C TRP A 32 11.01 -6.19 -14.03
N VAL A 33 10.12 -6.16 -13.06
CA VAL A 33 9.91 -5.03 -12.16
C VAL A 33 10.22 -5.43 -10.72
N THR A 34 11.02 -4.62 -10.02
CA THR A 34 11.11 -4.65 -8.56
C THR A 34 10.01 -3.76 -7.99
N LEU A 35 9.24 -4.29 -7.06
CA LEU A 35 8.08 -3.65 -6.48
C LEU A 35 8.37 -3.23 -5.05
N HIS A 36 8.01 -2.00 -4.68
CA HIS A 36 8.07 -1.54 -3.29
C HIS A 36 6.80 -2.01 -2.58
N ALA A 37 6.84 -3.26 -2.14
CA ALA A 37 5.66 -4.00 -1.72
C ALA A 37 5.96 -5.06 -0.67
N SER A 38 5.08 -5.18 0.32
CA SER A 38 5.00 -6.37 1.17
C SER A 38 4.02 -7.39 0.59
N THR A 39 4.25 -8.65 0.88
CA THR A 39 3.39 -9.73 0.42
C THR A 39 3.07 -10.67 1.57
N VAL A 40 1.80 -11.00 1.74
CA VAL A 40 1.32 -11.93 2.77
C VAL A 40 0.36 -12.96 2.16
N LYS A 41 0.61 -14.23 2.45
CA LYS A 41 -0.34 -15.32 2.23
C LYS A 41 -1.20 -15.46 3.47
N ILE A 42 -2.50 -15.39 3.31
CA ILE A 42 -3.49 -15.48 4.38
C ILE A 42 -4.15 -16.84 4.28
N VAL A 43 -4.18 -17.59 5.38
CA VAL A 43 -4.87 -18.87 5.47
C VAL A 43 -5.98 -18.74 6.50
N THR A 44 -7.22 -18.89 6.04
CA THR A 44 -8.40 -18.82 6.92
C THR A 44 -8.57 -20.14 7.70
N PRO A 45 -9.38 -20.16 8.78
CA PRO A 45 -9.69 -21.41 9.51
C PRO A 45 -10.38 -22.49 8.66
N TYR A 46 -10.90 -22.14 7.49
CA TYR A 46 -11.50 -23.06 6.52
C TYR A 46 -10.54 -23.45 5.40
N GLU A 47 -9.23 -23.22 5.61
CA GLU A 47 -8.16 -23.53 4.64
C GLU A 47 -8.29 -22.79 3.30
N LEU A 48 -9.05 -21.68 3.26
CA LEU A 48 -9.01 -20.79 2.11
C LEU A 48 -7.71 -20.00 2.13
N GLU A 49 -7.02 -19.99 1.02
CA GLU A 49 -5.76 -19.27 0.84
C GLU A 49 -5.99 -18.04 -0.03
N LEU A 50 -5.41 -16.94 0.35
CA LEU A 50 -5.38 -15.70 -0.43
C LEU A 50 -4.03 -15.02 -0.25
N THR A 51 -3.38 -14.66 -1.35
CA THR A 51 -2.12 -13.92 -1.30
C THR A 51 -2.33 -12.48 -1.74
N ILE A 52 -2.05 -11.54 -0.84
CA ILE A 52 -2.14 -10.09 -1.10
C ILE A 52 -0.73 -9.52 -1.14
N MET A 53 -0.43 -8.76 -2.21
CA MET A 53 0.74 -7.91 -2.28
C MET A 53 0.30 -6.46 -2.14
N HIS A 54 0.85 -5.75 -1.14
CA HIS A 54 0.51 -4.38 -0.84
C HIS A 54 1.66 -3.44 -1.20
N GLU A 55 1.43 -2.60 -2.19
CA GLU A 55 2.37 -1.60 -2.68
C GLU A 55 2.04 -0.24 -2.06
N GLY A 56 3.03 0.42 -1.50
CA GLY A 56 2.83 1.72 -0.90
C GLY A 56 4.15 2.46 -0.68
N ALA A 57 4.09 3.77 -0.60
CA ALA A 57 5.20 4.60 -0.14
C ALA A 57 5.55 4.30 1.33
N SER A 58 6.62 4.89 1.85
CA SER A 58 6.93 4.79 3.28
C SER A 58 5.73 5.25 4.12
N GLY A 59 5.36 4.44 5.11
CA GLY A 59 4.13 4.63 5.90
C GLY A 59 2.84 4.38 5.10
N GLY A 60 2.92 3.63 4.00
CA GLY A 60 1.79 3.25 3.15
C GLY A 60 1.10 1.94 3.55
N GLY A 61 1.39 1.37 4.73
CA GLY A 61 0.72 0.17 5.24
C GLY A 61 1.38 -1.15 4.87
N LYS A 62 2.56 -1.15 4.25
CA LYS A 62 3.20 -2.38 3.78
C LYS A 62 3.46 -3.40 4.90
N SER A 63 4.16 -2.99 5.94
CA SER A 63 4.45 -3.88 7.08
C SER A 63 3.18 -4.24 7.83
N GLU A 64 2.28 -3.27 8.02
CA GLU A 64 0.99 -3.45 8.69
C GLU A 64 0.10 -4.48 7.98
N MET A 65 0.21 -4.61 6.66
CA MET A 65 -0.51 -5.65 5.91
C MET A 65 -0.08 -7.06 6.32
N THR A 66 1.13 -7.24 6.82
CA THR A 66 1.68 -8.55 7.25
C THR A 66 1.51 -8.83 8.74
N GLU A 67 0.96 -7.89 9.51
CA GLU A 67 0.83 -7.95 10.95
C GLU A 67 -0.61 -8.25 11.41
N PRO A 68 -0.80 -8.83 12.61
CA PRO A 68 -2.11 -8.96 13.25
C PRO A 68 -2.79 -7.62 13.48
N PHE A 69 -4.08 -7.64 13.77
CA PHE A 69 -4.83 -6.44 14.14
C PHE A 69 -4.32 -5.83 15.45
N HIS A 70 -4.14 -4.53 15.48
CA HIS A 70 -3.99 -3.80 16.73
C HIS A 70 -5.37 -3.50 17.31
N ARG A 71 -5.70 -4.14 18.44
CA ARG A 71 -7.01 -4.01 19.08
C ARG A 71 -6.97 -3.00 20.22
N GLN A 72 -8.12 -2.41 20.47
CA GLN A 72 -8.36 -1.61 21.65
C GLN A 72 -8.43 -2.50 22.90
N GLU A 73 -8.35 -1.92 24.10
CA GLU A 73 -8.47 -2.63 25.37
C GLU A 73 -9.76 -3.47 25.49
N ASP A 74 -10.84 -3.02 24.83
CA ASP A 74 -12.12 -3.73 24.77
C ASP A 74 -12.15 -4.88 23.74
N GLY A 75 -11.00 -5.18 23.10
CA GLY A 75 -10.84 -6.24 22.11
C GLY A 75 -11.37 -5.90 20.71
N ARG A 76 -12.02 -4.75 20.52
CA ARG A 76 -12.52 -4.32 19.20
C ARG A 76 -11.44 -3.64 18.36
N LEU A 77 -11.64 -3.67 17.05
CA LEU A 77 -10.85 -2.87 16.13
C LEU A 77 -11.45 -1.47 16.03
N LEU A 78 -10.67 -0.43 16.34
CA LEU A 78 -11.03 0.95 16.02
C LEU A 78 -10.82 1.17 14.53
N LEU A 79 -11.92 1.13 13.77
CA LEU A 79 -11.88 1.24 12.32
C LEU A 79 -11.65 2.69 11.87
N ALA A 80 -12.30 3.65 12.52
CA ALA A 80 -12.17 5.06 12.19
C ALA A 80 -12.67 5.99 13.32
N THR A 81 -12.20 7.23 13.31
CA THR A 81 -12.68 8.31 14.20
C THR A 81 -13.06 9.51 13.34
N ASP A 82 -14.28 10.02 13.49
CA ASP A 82 -14.72 11.28 12.85
C ASP A 82 -13.89 12.44 13.41
N ILE A 83 -13.20 13.16 12.54
CA ILE A 83 -12.29 14.26 12.96
C ILE A 83 -13.02 15.52 13.44
N VAL A 84 -14.31 15.61 13.19
CA VAL A 84 -15.13 16.77 13.59
C VAL A 84 -15.86 16.51 14.91
N SER A 85 -16.50 15.34 15.05
CA SER A 85 -17.26 14.98 16.24
C SER A 85 -16.46 14.20 17.28
N GLY A 86 -15.35 13.54 16.89
CA GLY A 86 -14.63 12.60 17.73
C GLY A 86 -15.33 11.24 17.88
N GLU A 87 -16.43 11.00 17.16
CA GLU A 87 -17.15 9.72 17.20
C GLU A 87 -16.28 8.60 16.64
N GLU A 88 -16.21 7.49 17.40
CA GLU A 88 -15.43 6.32 17.04
C GLU A 88 -16.31 5.24 16.41
N ILE A 89 -15.85 4.68 15.30
CA ILE A 89 -16.42 3.50 14.65
C ILE A 89 -15.57 2.31 15.05
N LYS A 90 -16.10 1.45 15.91
CA LYS A 90 -15.45 0.21 16.36
C LYS A 90 -16.20 -0.99 15.82
N VAL A 91 -15.47 -2.01 15.38
CA VAL A 91 -16.03 -3.26 14.87
C VAL A 91 -15.42 -4.45 15.60
N ASN A 92 -16.25 -5.47 15.82
CA ASN A 92 -15.79 -6.72 16.43
C ASN A 92 -15.53 -7.76 15.34
N ILE A 93 -14.32 -7.76 14.82
CA ILE A 93 -13.87 -8.71 13.79
C ILE A 93 -13.00 -9.74 14.46
N ALA A 94 -13.33 -11.01 14.36
CA ALA A 94 -12.47 -12.08 14.83
C ALA A 94 -11.19 -12.14 13.98
N ASP A 95 -10.03 -12.24 14.64
CA ASP A 95 -8.74 -12.47 13.99
C ASP A 95 -8.47 -13.98 14.02
N THR A 96 -8.91 -14.66 12.97
CA THR A 96 -8.86 -16.12 12.90
C THR A 96 -8.00 -16.64 11.77
N SER A 97 -7.52 -15.74 10.89
CA SER A 97 -6.64 -16.10 9.79
C SER A 97 -5.19 -16.17 10.24
N THR A 98 -4.44 -17.12 9.72
CA THR A 98 -2.99 -17.20 9.90
C THR A 98 -2.30 -16.43 8.80
N LEU A 99 -1.35 -15.58 9.19
CA LEU A 99 -0.57 -14.77 8.28
C LEU A 99 0.79 -15.42 7.99
N HIS A 100 1.10 -15.58 6.72
CA HIS A 100 2.36 -16.14 6.25
C HIS A 100 3.06 -15.09 5.36
N PRO A 101 3.96 -14.27 5.94
CA PRO A 101 4.68 -13.25 5.16
C PRO A 101 5.54 -13.88 4.06
N VAL A 102 5.54 -13.28 2.88
CA VAL A 102 6.31 -13.72 1.70
C VAL A 102 7.43 -12.74 1.38
N THR A 103 7.09 -11.45 1.29
CA THR A 103 8.06 -10.35 1.11
C THR A 103 7.79 -9.26 2.14
N ASP A 104 8.81 -8.52 2.54
CA ASP A 104 8.63 -7.40 3.47
C ASP A 104 8.45 -6.07 2.73
N ASP A 105 9.51 -5.53 2.13
CA ASP A 105 9.48 -4.16 1.59
C ASP A 105 9.79 -4.10 0.08
N MET A 106 10.52 -5.08 -0.43
CA MET A 106 10.83 -5.16 -1.87
C MET A 106 10.56 -6.56 -2.42
N ALA A 107 9.77 -6.62 -3.49
CA ALA A 107 9.41 -7.86 -4.17
C ALA A 107 9.95 -7.89 -5.60
N LEU A 108 10.56 -9.00 -5.99
CA LEU A 108 11.07 -9.26 -7.34
C LEU A 108 10.04 -10.02 -8.16
N ALA A 109 9.75 -9.55 -9.37
CA ALA A 109 8.87 -10.21 -10.34
C ALA A 109 9.65 -10.63 -11.59
N HIS A 110 10.73 -11.38 -11.41
CA HIS A 110 11.59 -11.82 -12.52
C HIS A 110 10.82 -12.79 -13.46
N PRO A 111 11.05 -12.73 -14.78
CA PRO A 111 10.38 -13.62 -15.76
C PRO A 111 10.52 -15.11 -15.46
N SER A 112 11.68 -15.55 -14.95
CA SER A 112 11.93 -16.96 -14.59
C SER A 112 11.08 -17.47 -13.40
N LEU A 113 10.48 -16.57 -12.63
CA LEU A 113 9.57 -16.92 -11.55
C LEU A 113 8.14 -17.14 -12.04
N GLN A 114 7.79 -16.55 -13.21
CA GLN A 114 6.44 -16.61 -13.72
C GLN A 114 6.09 -18.04 -14.17
N ASN A 115 4.83 -18.41 -13.97
CA ASN A 115 4.33 -19.74 -14.29
C ASN A 115 3.00 -19.66 -15.08
N LYS A 116 2.33 -20.80 -15.27
CA LYS A 116 1.10 -20.87 -16.04
C LYS A 116 -0.16 -20.54 -15.24
N SER A 117 -0.05 -20.07 -13.99
CA SER A 117 -1.23 -19.74 -13.17
C SER A 117 -1.96 -18.48 -13.65
N GLY A 118 -1.30 -17.66 -14.46
CA GLY A 118 -1.83 -16.35 -14.87
C GLY A 118 -1.77 -15.30 -13.74
N LYS A 119 -1.23 -15.63 -12.57
CA LYS A 119 -0.99 -14.71 -11.48
C LYS A 119 0.43 -14.15 -11.54
N LEU A 120 0.61 -12.94 -10.99
CA LEU A 120 1.94 -12.40 -10.76
C LEU A 120 2.64 -13.25 -9.70
N VAL A 121 3.85 -13.70 -9.99
CA VAL A 121 4.70 -14.45 -9.05
C VAL A 121 5.84 -13.59 -8.60
N VAL A 122 6.04 -13.48 -7.30
CA VAL A 122 7.11 -12.66 -6.70
C VAL A 122 7.95 -13.44 -5.71
N ALA A 123 9.20 -13.03 -5.57
CA ALA A 123 10.12 -13.47 -4.52
C ALA A 123 10.56 -12.27 -3.68
N ASP A 124 11.01 -12.52 -2.46
CA ASP A 124 11.59 -11.48 -1.62
C ASP A 124 12.94 -11.02 -2.20
N ALA A 125 13.14 -9.71 -2.26
CA ALA A 125 14.40 -9.10 -2.67
C ALA A 125 15.38 -8.96 -1.50
N GLU A 126 14.93 -9.15 -0.26
CA GLU A 126 15.68 -8.85 0.95
C GLU A 126 15.89 -10.10 1.81
N TYR A 127 17.05 -10.19 2.42
CA TYR A 127 17.35 -11.22 3.42
C TYR A 127 17.03 -10.77 4.85
N GLY A 128 16.78 -9.48 5.05
CA GLY A 128 16.39 -8.86 6.30
C GLY A 128 14.90 -8.63 6.39
N TRP A 129 14.37 -8.66 7.60
CA TRP A 129 12.98 -8.35 7.91
C TRP A 129 12.91 -7.12 8.80
N PHE A 130 12.13 -6.10 8.39
CA PHE A 130 11.94 -4.89 9.16
C PHE A 130 10.73 -5.06 10.09
N LEU A 131 10.99 -4.98 11.40
CA LEU A 131 9.94 -4.96 12.41
C LEU A 131 9.78 -3.55 12.96
N ARG A 132 8.55 -3.03 12.98
CA ARG A 132 8.23 -1.80 13.70
C ARG A 132 8.07 -2.10 15.17
N VAL A 133 8.57 -1.18 16.01
CA VAL A 133 8.55 -1.32 17.47
C VAL A 133 7.96 -0.10 18.18
N ASP A 134 7.36 0.84 17.44
CA ASP A 134 6.72 2.04 17.98
C ASP A 134 5.48 1.76 18.84
N HIS A 135 4.87 0.59 18.68
CA HIS A 135 3.76 0.12 19.51
C HIS A 135 4.20 -0.54 20.81
N ILE A 136 5.49 -0.87 20.96
CA ILE A 136 6.02 -1.52 22.16
C ILE A 136 6.42 -0.45 23.16
N VAL A 137 5.55 -0.17 24.12
CA VAL A 137 5.74 0.89 25.12
C VAL A 137 6.10 0.35 26.52
N HIS A 138 5.93 -0.96 26.74
CA HIS A 138 6.29 -1.67 27.96
C HIS A 138 6.34 -3.18 27.69
N TYR A 139 6.96 -3.92 28.59
CA TYR A 139 7.03 -5.39 28.54
C TYR A 139 5.64 -6.02 28.47
N GLY A 140 5.50 -7.03 27.63
CA GLY A 140 4.25 -7.76 27.40
C GLY A 140 3.32 -7.14 26.36
N THR A 141 3.72 -6.02 25.76
CA THR A 141 2.94 -5.40 24.66
C THR A 141 2.92 -6.29 23.41
N ASP A 142 4.07 -6.83 23.02
CA ASP A 142 4.24 -7.75 21.90
C ASP A 142 5.25 -8.84 22.26
N PRO A 143 4.81 -9.92 22.94
CA PRO A 143 5.70 -10.98 23.41
C PRO A 143 6.50 -11.66 22.29
N GLU A 144 5.96 -11.70 21.07
CA GLU A 144 6.64 -12.32 19.93
C GLU A 144 7.83 -11.49 19.45
N VAL A 145 7.65 -10.19 19.28
CA VAL A 145 8.73 -9.28 18.92
C VAL A 145 9.72 -9.13 20.05
N GLU A 146 9.26 -9.07 21.30
CA GLU A 146 10.10 -8.98 22.49
C GLU A 146 11.01 -10.21 22.63
N GLU A 147 10.49 -11.43 22.47
CA GLU A 147 11.30 -12.65 22.49
C GLU A 147 12.38 -12.62 21.41
N ALA A 148 12.02 -12.21 20.18
CA ALA A 148 12.94 -12.18 19.07
C ALA A 148 14.04 -11.11 19.23
N THR A 149 13.75 -9.99 19.88
CA THR A 149 14.65 -8.83 19.97
C THR A 149 15.46 -8.76 21.28
N ILE A 150 14.93 -9.28 22.40
CA ILE A 150 15.65 -9.30 23.68
C ILE A 150 16.62 -10.47 23.77
N HIS A 151 16.27 -11.61 23.20
CA HIS A 151 17.08 -12.81 23.18
C HIS A 151 17.34 -13.29 21.74
N PRO A 152 17.90 -12.44 20.85
CA PRO A 152 18.08 -12.80 19.46
C PRO A 152 19.06 -13.96 19.34
N LYS A 153 18.68 -14.98 18.58
CA LYS A 153 19.55 -16.12 18.23
C LYS A 153 20.63 -15.74 17.21
N GLU A 154 20.44 -14.61 16.55
CA GLU A 154 21.33 -14.06 15.54
C GLU A 154 21.50 -12.56 15.73
N PRO A 155 22.59 -11.97 15.16
CA PRO A 155 22.80 -10.54 15.27
C PRO A 155 21.58 -9.73 14.82
N MET A 156 21.19 -8.77 15.61
CA MET A 156 20.11 -7.84 15.36
C MET A 156 20.72 -6.49 14.99
N ILE A 157 20.21 -5.88 13.93
CA ILE A 157 20.60 -4.53 13.50
C ILE A 157 19.44 -3.60 13.80
N PHE A 158 19.65 -2.67 14.70
CA PHE A 158 18.69 -1.62 14.98
C PHE A 158 18.83 -0.49 13.95
N LEU A 159 17.76 -0.16 13.25
CA LEU A 159 17.72 0.97 12.32
C LEU A 159 16.71 1.99 12.80
N ASN A 160 17.25 3.11 13.23
CA ASN A 160 16.52 4.29 13.55
C ASN A 160 17.21 5.46 12.85
N GLU A 161 16.48 6.32 12.16
CA GLU A 161 17.07 7.46 11.44
C GLU A 161 17.83 8.40 12.36
N ASP A 162 17.38 8.49 13.61
CA ASP A 162 17.93 9.38 14.63
C ASP A 162 18.65 8.62 15.77
N ALA A 163 19.00 7.34 15.58
CA ALA A 163 19.64 6.54 16.62
C ALA A 163 20.96 7.18 17.10
N VAL A 164 21.09 7.32 18.39
CA VAL A 164 22.32 7.84 19.00
C VAL A 164 23.39 6.76 18.98
N PRO A 165 24.62 7.04 18.50
CA PRO A 165 25.72 6.09 18.56
C PRO A 165 25.92 5.53 19.97
N GLY A 166 26.02 4.21 20.08
CA GLY A 166 26.20 3.52 21.36
C GLY A 166 24.92 3.24 22.15
N SER A 167 23.74 3.51 21.56
CA SER A 167 22.46 3.10 22.16
C SER A 167 22.40 1.59 22.33
N THR A 168 21.82 1.14 23.44
CA THR A 168 21.56 -0.28 23.69
C THR A 168 20.33 -0.74 22.91
N CYS A 169 20.31 -2.01 22.50
CA CYS A 169 19.18 -2.59 21.76
C CYS A 169 18.05 -3.02 22.72
N LEU A 170 17.59 -2.13 23.58
CA LEU A 170 16.35 -2.32 24.31
C LEU A 170 15.22 -1.67 23.50
N ILE A 171 14.23 -2.43 23.09
CA ILE A 171 13.20 -1.99 22.13
C ILE A 171 12.51 -0.71 22.60
N TRP A 172 12.10 -0.67 23.84
CA TRP A 172 11.38 0.49 24.42
C TRP A 172 12.27 1.71 24.65
N ASP A 173 13.58 1.55 24.82
CA ASP A 173 14.51 2.67 24.95
C ASP A 173 14.75 3.40 23.62
N HIS A 174 14.38 2.76 22.51
CA HIS A 174 14.53 3.32 21.15
C HIS A 174 13.25 3.93 20.60
N ILE A 175 12.18 3.98 21.38
CA ILE A 175 10.97 4.72 21.02
C ILE A 175 11.22 6.22 21.04
N GLU A 176 12.19 6.66 21.84
CA GLU A 176 12.67 8.04 21.90
C GLU A 176 14.14 8.15 21.51
N ASP A 177 14.48 9.04 20.56
CA ASP A 177 15.86 9.34 20.17
C ASP A 177 16.58 10.20 21.21
N ALA A 178 15.81 10.98 21.96
CA ALA A 178 16.24 11.76 23.11
C ALA A 178 15.02 11.97 24.02
N PRO A 179 15.22 12.31 25.32
CA PRO A 179 14.11 12.57 26.22
C PRO A 179 13.07 13.54 25.64
N GLY A 180 11.83 13.07 25.50
CA GLY A 180 10.72 13.82 24.91
C GLY A 180 10.77 14.00 23.38
N LYS A 181 11.67 13.31 22.69
CA LYS A 181 11.73 13.27 21.22
C LYS A 181 11.46 11.87 20.72
N PRO A 182 10.21 11.51 20.42
CA PRO A 182 9.88 10.21 19.88
C PRO A 182 10.64 9.94 18.58
N CYS A 183 11.13 8.72 18.42
CA CYS A 183 11.63 8.25 17.14
C CYS A 183 10.49 8.20 16.12
N PRO A 184 10.61 8.85 14.97
CA PRO A 184 9.52 8.90 14.00
C PRO A 184 9.23 7.54 13.37
N ASN A 185 10.14 6.58 13.43
CA ASN A 185 9.99 5.29 12.79
C ASN A 185 10.91 4.22 13.39
N PRO A 186 10.72 3.86 14.68
CA PRO A 186 11.57 2.87 15.32
C PRO A 186 11.40 1.50 14.70
N ARG A 187 12.49 0.91 14.24
CA ARG A 187 12.52 -0.39 13.59
C ARG A 187 13.72 -1.21 13.99
N VAL A 188 13.52 -2.52 13.96
CA VAL A 188 14.56 -3.52 14.09
C VAL A 188 14.66 -4.28 12.77
N ILE A 189 15.87 -4.50 12.28
CA ILE A 189 16.13 -5.43 11.17
C ILE A 189 16.59 -6.74 11.75
N MET A 190 15.91 -7.79 11.37
CA MET A 190 16.23 -9.16 11.75
C MET A 190 16.45 -10.02 10.50
N PRO A 191 17.25 -11.09 10.60
CA PRO A 191 17.32 -12.08 9.53
C PRO A 191 15.93 -12.60 9.19
N ARG A 192 15.62 -12.71 7.90
CA ARG A 192 14.31 -13.14 7.38
C ARG A 192 13.77 -14.39 8.07
N LYS A 193 14.64 -15.36 8.37
CA LYS A 193 14.29 -16.63 9.02
C LYS A 193 13.79 -16.51 10.47
N VAL A 194 13.96 -15.36 11.11
CA VAL A 194 13.48 -15.11 12.48
C VAL A 194 11.98 -14.84 12.48
N LYS A 195 11.43 -14.32 11.40
CA LYS A 195 9.99 -14.10 11.27
C LYS A 195 9.24 -15.43 11.25
N LYS A 196 8.30 -15.62 12.17
CA LYS A 196 7.48 -16.84 12.23
C LYS A 196 6.59 -16.97 10.99
N ASN A 197 6.29 -18.20 10.63
CA ASN A 197 5.41 -18.56 9.51
C ASN A 197 5.84 -17.99 8.15
N ILE A 198 7.08 -17.55 8.00
CA ILE A 198 7.54 -16.96 6.75
C ILE A 198 7.54 -18.00 5.61
N VAL A 199 7.06 -17.60 4.45
CA VAL A 199 7.10 -18.43 3.25
C VAL A 199 8.50 -18.41 2.66
N ASN A 200 9.13 -19.58 2.57
CA ASN A 200 10.40 -19.73 1.86
C ASN A 200 10.11 -20.00 0.38
N GLY A 201 10.46 -19.06 -0.48
CA GLY A 201 10.26 -19.18 -1.93
C GLY A 201 9.44 -18.04 -2.52
N VAL A 202 8.49 -18.38 -3.38
CA VAL A 202 7.70 -17.42 -4.13
C VAL A 202 6.26 -17.30 -3.62
N GLY A 203 5.63 -16.14 -3.89
CA GLY A 203 4.21 -15.95 -3.70
C GLY A 203 3.50 -15.72 -5.04
N GLU A 204 2.37 -16.41 -5.25
CA GLU A 204 1.46 -16.17 -6.37
C GLU A 204 0.38 -15.18 -5.94
N ILE A 205 0.34 -14.03 -6.56
CA ILE A 205 -0.45 -12.88 -6.12
C ILE A 205 -1.88 -12.96 -6.64
N ASP A 206 -2.83 -13.15 -5.75
CA ASP A 206 -4.27 -13.05 -6.05
C ASP A 206 -4.70 -11.58 -6.19
N ILE A 207 -4.22 -10.74 -5.27
CA ILE A 207 -4.61 -9.33 -5.19
C ILE A 207 -3.37 -8.44 -5.05
N ARG A 208 -3.25 -7.47 -5.95
CA ARG A 208 -2.34 -6.32 -5.79
C ARG A 208 -3.14 -5.16 -5.18
N SER A 209 -2.70 -4.73 -4.04
CA SER A 209 -3.28 -3.63 -3.29
C SER A 209 -2.38 -2.41 -3.36
N PHE A 210 -2.94 -1.25 -3.66
CA PHE A 210 -2.23 0.02 -3.72
C PHE A 210 -2.60 0.88 -2.51
N GLY A 211 -1.65 1.11 -1.62
CA GLY A 211 -1.81 1.94 -0.43
C GLY A 211 -1.53 3.41 -0.72
N ILE A 212 -2.53 4.27 -0.51
CA ILE A 212 -2.45 5.71 -0.77
C ILE A 212 -2.66 6.48 0.52
N ARG A 213 -1.70 7.31 0.89
CA ARG A 213 -1.85 8.26 2.01
C ARG A 213 -2.77 9.40 1.58
N THR A 214 -3.90 9.51 2.25
CA THR A 214 -4.95 10.48 1.91
C THR A 214 -5.09 11.57 2.97
N PRO A 215 -5.32 12.83 2.57
CA PRO A 215 -5.67 13.89 3.50
C PRO A 215 -7.12 13.75 3.99
N PRO A 216 -7.48 14.40 5.10
CA PRO A 216 -8.86 14.55 5.46
C PRO A 216 -9.62 15.40 4.45
N THR A 217 -10.91 15.06 4.25
CA THR A 217 -11.84 15.79 3.38
C THR A 217 -13.10 16.10 4.15
N THR A 218 -13.54 17.34 4.14
CA THR A 218 -14.78 17.81 4.75
C THR A 218 -15.49 18.79 3.81
N SER A 219 -16.75 19.10 4.09
CA SER A 219 -17.55 20.04 3.27
C SER A 219 -16.97 21.45 3.20
N ASP A 220 -16.27 21.89 4.24
CA ASP A 220 -15.61 23.20 4.33
C ASP A 220 -14.16 23.18 3.85
N LYS A 221 -13.55 22.00 3.74
CA LYS A 221 -12.18 21.78 3.26
C LYS A 221 -12.10 20.58 2.32
N PRO A 222 -12.64 20.69 1.11
CA PRO A 222 -12.52 19.62 0.10
C PRO A 222 -11.08 19.28 -0.22
N ASN A 223 -10.79 17.99 -0.41
CA ASN A 223 -9.47 17.51 -0.79
C ASN A 223 -9.58 16.16 -1.51
N TYR A 224 -8.46 15.64 -2.05
CA TYR A 224 -8.44 14.35 -2.74
C TYR A 224 -8.61 13.11 -1.83
N GLY A 225 -8.82 13.27 -0.53
CA GLY A 225 -9.09 12.18 0.41
C GLY A 225 -10.51 11.59 0.27
N ILE A 226 -10.93 11.33 -0.96
CA ILE A 226 -12.27 10.82 -1.32
C ILE A 226 -12.30 9.31 -1.54
N ILE A 227 -11.20 8.62 -1.25
CA ILE A 227 -11.07 7.16 -1.42
C ILE A 227 -11.80 6.48 -0.26
N GLY A 228 -12.73 5.56 -0.58
CA GLY A 228 -13.40 4.71 0.42
C GLY A 228 -12.48 3.61 0.95
N MET A 229 -12.92 2.82 1.92
CA MET A 229 -12.13 1.80 2.62
C MET A 229 -11.33 0.89 1.67
N PHE A 230 -11.91 0.54 0.53
CA PHE A 230 -11.17 0.08 -0.64
C PHE A 230 -11.99 0.25 -1.92
N HIS A 231 -11.30 0.35 -3.04
CA HIS A 231 -11.88 0.36 -4.37
C HIS A 231 -11.30 -0.79 -5.20
N ILE A 232 -12.12 -1.34 -6.09
CA ILE A 232 -11.74 -2.39 -7.04
C ILE A 232 -11.37 -1.70 -8.35
N LEU A 233 -10.14 -1.90 -8.79
CA LEU A 233 -9.62 -1.29 -10.01
C LEU A 233 -9.70 -2.27 -11.19
N PRO A 234 -10.33 -1.89 -12.32
CA PRO A 234 -10.01 -2.51 -13.59
C PRO A 234 -8.49 -2.49 -13.86
N PRO A 235 -7.92 -3.49 -14.54
CA PRO A 235 -6.46 -3.54 -14.77
C PRO A 235 -5.90 -2.28 -15.46
N ALA A 236 -6.65 -1.66 -16.35
CA ALA A 236 -6.28 -0.40 -17.00
C ALA A 236 -6.11 0.74 -15.99
N LEU A 237 -7.03 0.87 -15.02
CA LEU A 237 -6.89 1.85 -13.93
C LEU A 237 -5.76 1.48 -12.97
N ALA A 238 -5.52 0.19 -12.72
CA ALA A 238 -4.38 -0.24 -11.92
C ALA A 238 -3.05 0.21 -12.54
N TRP A 239 -2.92 0.12 -13.88
CA TRP A 239 -1.76 0.66 -14.57
C TRP A 239 -1.64 2.18 -14.41
N ILE A 240 -2.73 2.94 -14.55
CA ILE A 240 -2.75 4.39 -14.35
C ILE A 240 -2.25 4.77 -12.94
N TRP A 241 -2.71 4.06 -11.91
CA TRP A 241 -2.26 4.27 -10.53
C TRP A 241 -0.77 3.89 -10.33
N ARG A 242 -0.26 2.91 -11.09
CA ARG A 242 1.18 2.62 -11.10
C ARG A 242 1.99 3.78 -11.65
N LEU A 243 1.48 4.47 -12.67
CA LEU A 243 2.17 5.62 -13.28
C LEU A 243 2.01 6.89 -12.44
N VAL A 244 0.82 7.13 -11.91
CA VAL A 244 0.47 8.35 -11.20
C VAL A 244 -0.17 8.01 -9.86
N ALA A 245 0.44 8.49 -8.79
CA ALA A 245 -0.15 8.47 -7.46
C ALA A 245 0.32 9.71 -6.71
N PRO A 246 -0.53 10.34 -5.89
CA PRO A 246 -0.10 11.43 -5.03
C PRO A 246 1.06 10.98 -4.14
N ARG A 247 2.03 11.86 -3.93
CA ARG A 247 3.23 11.60 -3.10
C ARG A 247 2.92 11.13 -1.68
N GLY A 248 1.72 11.39 -1.23
CA GLY A 248 1.25 10.98 0.09
C GLY A 248 1.23 12.13 1.09
N TYR A 249 0.04 12.34 1.64
CA TYR A 249 -0.23 13.34 2.65
C TYR A 249 0.56 13.05 3.92
N ALA A 250 1.21 14.10 4.48
CA ALA A 250 1.96 14.03 5.73
C ALA A 250 2.92 12.82 5.81
N ASN A 251 3.61 12.52 4.72
CA ASN A 251 4.56 11.41 4.68
C ASN A 251 5.82 11.77 5.48
N PRO A 252 6.13 11.07 6.59
CA PRO A 252 7.26 11.40 7.46
C PRO A 252 8.63 11.19 6.80
N SER A 253 8.70 10.37 5.74
CA SER A 253 9.96 10.11 5.01
C SER A 253 10.30 11.23 4.01
N ILE A 254 9.47 12.25 3.91
CA ILE A 254 9.67 13.36 2.98
C ILE A 254 9.95 14.61 3.78
N ILE A 255 11.22 14.93 3.92
CA ILE A 255 11.68 16.18 4.51
C ILE A 255 11.52 17.29 3.46
N ASP A 256 10.31 17.82 3.34
CA ASP A 256 10.04 19.01 2.55
C ASP A 256 9.38 20.05 3.45
N ASN A 257 10.19 20.98 3.96
CA ASN A 257 9.75 22.09 4.82
C ASN A 257 9.05 23.22 4.02
N SER A 258 8.82 23.02 2.73
CA SER A 258 8.13 24.02 1.91
C SER A 258 6.62 23.93 2.10
N SER A 259 5.94 25.07 2.03
CA SER A 259 4.47 25.16 1.97
C SER A 259 3.87 24.41 0.77
N SER A 260 4.70 23.85 -0.10
CA SER A 260 4.36 22.93 -1.19
C SER A 260 4.09 21.48 -0.71
N ALA A 261 4.20 21.16 0.58
CA ALA A 261 3.80 19.85 1.11
C ALA A 261 2.32 19.50 0.84
N MET A 262 1.49 20.51 0.54
CA MET A 262 0.11 20.35 0.07
C MET A 262 -0.01 20.23 -1.46
N ALA A 263 1.04 20.53 -2.23
CA ALA A 263 0.99 20.37 -3.67
C ALA A 263 1.15 18.89 -4.03
N MET A 264 0.15 18.32 -4.70
CA MET A 264 0.24 16.96 -5.20
C MET A 264 1.40 16.85 -6.20
N LYS A 265 2.34 15.96 -5.90
CA LYS A 265 3.40 15.55 -6.83
C LYS A 265 3.25 14.03 -7.03
N SER A 266 3.54 13.56 -8.23
CA SER A 266 3.46 12.13 -8.53
C SER A 266 4.80 11.45 -8.32
N GLU A 267 4.77 10.34 -7.57
CA GLU A 267 5.89 9.40 -7.44
C GLU A 267 5.55 8.00 -7.99
N GLY A 268 4.32 7.81 -8.47
CA GLY A 268 3.76 6.49 -8.74
C GLY A 268 3.44 5.74 -7.44
N VAL A 269 2.73 4.64 -7.53
CA VAL A 269 2.48 3.78 -6.37
C VAL A 269 3.81 3.25 -5.83
N GLY A 270 3.98 3.25 -4.52
CA GLY A 270 5.20 2.78 -3.87
C GLY A 270 6.40 3.72 -4.01
N SER A 271 6.21 4.98 -4.36
CA SER A 271 7.32 5.94 -4.63
C SER A 271 8.29 5.39 -5.68
N TYR A 272 7.76 4.94 -6.81
CA TYR A 272 8.50 4.28 -7.86
C TYR A 272 9.46 5.21 -8.62
N TRP A 273 8.94 6.35 -9.10
CA TRP A 273 9.68 7.22 -10.02
C TRP A 273 10.94 7.88 -9.46
N PRO A 274 11.04 8.23 -8.19
CA PRO A 274 12.28 8.78 -7.64
C PRO A 274 13.49 7.84 -7.73
N PHE A 275 13.23 6.53 -7.85
CA PHE A 275 14.26 5.48 -7.87
C PHE A 275 14.39 4.78 -9.21
N ALA A 276 13.38 4.90 -10.09
CA ALA A 276 13.44 4.34 -11.44
C ALA A 276 14.49 5.07 -12.27
N THR A 277 15.21 4.29 -13.07
CA THR A 277 16.23 4.76 -14.02
C THR A 277 15.71 4.59 -15.45
N GLY A 278 16.41 5.16 -16.42
CA GLY A 278 16.03 5.04 -17.82
C GLY A 278 14.85 5.92 -18.23
N LYS A 279 14.18 5.55 -19.32
CA LYS A 279 13.05 6.29 -19.85
C LYS A 279 11.77 5.89 -19.12
N LYS A 280 10.98 6.87 -18.70
CA LYS A 280 9.70 6.61 -18.03
C LYS A 280 8.72 5.81 -18.89
N VAL A 281 8.72 6.01 -20.20
CA VAL A 281 7.84 5.30 -21.13
C VAL A 281 8.21 3.81 -21.22
N ASP A 282 9.50 3.45 -21.21
CA ASP A 282 9.94 2.06 -21.23
C ASP A 282 9.47 1.33 -19.96
N GLN A 283 9.60 1.99 -18.80
CA GLN A 283 9.06 1.48 -17.54
C GLN A 283 7.52 1.38 -17.56
N ALA A 284 6.83 2.36 -18.15
CA ALA A 284 5.37 2.32 -18.28
C ALA A 284 4.90 1.14 -19.14
N ASN A 285 5.60 0.86 -20.23
CA ASN A 285 5.34 -0.29 -21.10
C ASN A 285 5.56 -1.60 -20.34
N LEU A 286 6.70 -1.74 -19.66
CA LEU A 286 7.00 -2.93 -18.85
C LEU A 286 5.94 -3.20 -17.76
N LEU A 287 5.46 -2.14 -17.09
CA LEU A 287 4.39 -2.25 -16.11
C LEU A 287 3.06 -2.67 -16.74
N LEU A 288 2.75 -2.19 -17.96
CA LEU A 288 1.54 -2.59 -18.70
C LEU A 288 1.63 -4.05 -19.14
N GLU A 289 2.75 -4.46 -19.72
CA GLU A 289 3.01 -5.84 -20.13
C GLU A 289 2.91 -6.82 -18.96
N GLN A 290 3.42 -6.43 -17.79
CA GLN A 290 3.29 -7.24 -16.57
C GLN A 290 1.80 -7.47 -16.21
N ILE A 291 0.96 -6.43 -16.32
CA ILE A 291 -0.48 -6.54 -16.05
C ILE A 291 -1.14 -7.47 -17.08
N LEU A 292 -0.82 -7.30 -18.35
CA LEU A 292 -1.38 -8.12 -19.44
C LEU A 292 -0.98 -9.61 -19.33
N ASN A 293 0.23 -9.87 -18.84
CA ASN A 293 0.75 -11.23 -18.66
C ASN A 293 0.27 -11.92 -17.38
N THR A 294 -0.45 -11.19 -16.51
CA THR A 294 -0.95 -11.72 -15.22
C THR A 294 -2.46 -11.52 -15.06
N PRO A 295 -3.30 -12.06 -15.98
CA PRO A 295 -4.74 -11.77 -16.04
C PRO A 295 -5.53 -12.29 -14.83
N GLU A 296 -4.99 -13.23 -14.04
CA GLU A 296 -5.65 -13.74 -12.84
C GLU A 296 -5.34 -12.92 -11.57
N THR A 297 -4.39 -11.97 -11.62
CA THR A 297 -4.17 -11.03 -10.52
C THR A 297 -5.20 -9.90 -10.58
N ARG A 298 -5.80 -9.58 -9.44
CA ARG A 298 -6.80 -8.52 -9.29
C ARG A 298 -6.21 -7.33 -8.56
N TYR A 299 -6.88 -6.16 -8.64
CA TYR A 299 -6.32 -4.90 -8.17
C TYR A 299 -7.30 -4.17 -7.27
N ILE A 300 -6.78 -3.62 -6.16
CA ILE A 300 -7.53 -2.73 -5.27
C ILE A 300 -6.71 -1.51 -4.91
N LEU A 301 -7.42 -0.44 -4.58
CA LEU A 301 -6.88 0.79 -4.03
C LEU A 301 -7.37 0.93 -2.60
N ILE A 302 -6.47 1.20 -1.66
CA ILE A 302 -6.80 1.37 -0.24
C ILE A 302 -6.23 2.71 0.24
N PRO A 303 -7.04 3.58 0.88
CA PRO A 303 -6.52 4.75 1.57
C PRO A 303 -5.93 4.34 2.91
N ASN A 304 -4.88 5.01 3.33
CA ASN A 304 -4.50 5.05 4.72
C ASN A 304 -4.48 6.49 5.24
N GLN A 305 -4.47 6.66 6.54
CA GLN A 305 -4.67 7.90 7.28
C GLN A 305 -6.15 8.31 7.35
N TYR A 306 -6.78 8.69 6.22
CA TYR A 306 -8.16 9.21 6.23
C TYR A 306 -9.02 8.56 5.15
N ILE A 307 -10.29 8.37 5.48
CA ILE A 307 -11.36 7.97 4.58
C ILE A 307 -12.42 9.10 4.62
N GLY A 308 -12.26 10.10 3.77
CA GLY A 308 -13.06 11.33 3.89
C GLY A 308 -12.76 12.07 5.19
N CYS A 309 -13.79 12.31 6.01
CA CYS A 309 -13.66 12.94 7.32
C CYS A 309 -13.27 11.97 8.46
N TYR A 310 -13.04 10.71 8.17
CA TYR A 310 -12.68 9.72 9.18
C TYR A 310 -11.18 9.45 9.19
N LYS A 311 -10.56 9.56 10.36
CA LYS A 311 -9.17 9.11 10.60
C LYS A 311 -9.20 7.62 10.91
N GLY A 312 -8.65 6.79 10.00
CA GLY A 312 -8.63 5.32 10.14
C GLY A 312 -7.24 4.72 10.32
N GLY A 313 -6.18 5.46 10.01
CA GLY A 313 -4.83 4.88 9.99
C GLY A 313 -4.77 3.66 9.07
N PHE A 314 -4.30 2.54 9.60
CA PHE A 314 -4.17 1.26 8.88
C PHE A 314 -5.36 0.29 9.12
N ALA A 315 -6.31 0.64 9.97
CA ALA A 315 -7.41 -0.26 10.32
C ALA A 315 -8.26 -0.69 9.11
N GLY A 316 -8.42 0.20 8.12
CA GLY A 316 -9.09 -0.09 6.86
C GLY A 316 -8.37 -1.18 6.05
N GLU A 317 -7.05 -1.21 6.09
CA GLU A 317 -6.21 -2.22 5.41
C GLU A 317 -6.41 -3.60 6.04
N TRP A 318 -6.33 -3.70 7.38
CA TRP A 318 -6.57 -4.94 8.10
C TRP A 318 -7.98 -5.48 7.89
N ALA A 319 -8.99 -4.62 8.00
CA ALA A 319 -10.38 -4.99 7.77
C ALA A 319 -10.61 -5.46 6.31
N THR A 320 -10.00 -4.80 5.34
CA THR A 320 -10.07 -5.18 3.93
C THR A 320 -9.38 -6.52 3.68
N ARG A 321 -8.18 -6.73 4.20
CA ARG A 321 -7.45 -8.00 4.12
C ARG A 321 -8.29 -9.15 4.66
N GLU A 322 -8.79 -9.00 5.88
CA GLU A 322 -9.59 -10.05 6.54
C GLU A 322 -10.92 -10.31 5.80
N TYR A 323 -11.57 -9.27 5.33
CA TYR A 323 -12.81 -9.42 4.54
C TYR A 323 -12.56 -10.19 3.24
N LEU A 324 -11.52 -9.84 2.48
CA LEU A 324 -11.22 -10.45 1.20
C LEU A 324 -10.75 -11.89 1.34
N SER A 325 -9.98 -12.20 2.38
CA SER A 325 -9.53 -13.58 2.65
C SER A 325 -10.71 -14.51 2.96
N ARG A 326 -11.64 -14.09 3.80
CA ARG A 326 -12.86 -14.85 4.13
C ARG A 326 -13.81 -14.97 2.95
N ARG A 327 -13.84 -13.97 2.10
CA ARG A 327 -14.62 -13.98 0.86
C ARG A 327 -14.02 -14.91 -0.20
N GLY A 328 -12.72 -15.24 -0.13
CA GLY A 328 -12.00 -15.98 -1.16
C GLY A 328 -11.61 -15.13 -2.37
N GLY A 329 -11.38 -13.82 -2.18
CA GLY A 329 -10.84 -12.91 -3.19
C GLY A 329 -11.79 -11.83 -3.71
N LEU A 330 -11.51 -11.31 -4.92
CA LEU A 330 -12.18 -10.14 -5.51
C LEU A 330 -13.24 -10.46 -6.57
N LYS A 331 -13.70 -11.70 -6.70
CA LYS A 331 -14.76 -12.03 -7.67
C LYS A 331 -16.10 -11.50 -7.16
N TYR A 332 -16.53 -10.36 -7.69
CA TYR A 332 -17.81 -9.73 -7.39
C TYR A 332 -18.78 -9.87 -8.56
N LYS A 333 -20.07 -10.02 -8.21
CA LYS A 333 -21.13 -9.81 -9.17
C LYS A 333 -21.27 -8.31 -9.44
N LYS A 334 -21.51 -7.90 -10.70
CA LYS A 334 -21.61 -6.47 -11.08
C LYS A 334 -22.65 -5.73 -10.26
N GLU A 335 -23.78 -6.36 -9.96
CA GLU A 335 -24.86 -5.78 -9.14
C GLU A 335 -24.48 -5.53 -7.68
N SER A 336 -23.38 -6.10 -7.19
CA SER A 336 -22.83 -5.88 -5.84
C SER A 336 -21.86 -4.70 -5.76
N LEU A 337 -21.57 -4.08 -6.90
CA LEU A 337 -20.63 -2.97 -7.03
C LEU A 337 -21.35 -1.67 -7.36
N VAL A 338 -20.70 -0.56 -7.03
CA VAL A 338 -21.08 0.79 -7.43
C VAL A 338 -19.91 1.41 -8.16
N PRO A 339 -20.07 1.91 -9.39
CA PRO A 339 -19.05 2.70 -10.03
C PRO A 339 -18.81 3.98 -9.21
N SER A 340 -17.55 4.33 -9.00
CA SER A 340 -17.20 5.57 -8.31
C SER A 340 -17.58 6.79 -9.16
N ARG A 341 -18.08 7.85 -8.51
CA ARG A 341 -18.28 9.16 -9.14
C ARG A 341 -16.99 9.76 -9.72
N CYS A 342 -15.85 9.41 -9.11
CA CYS A 342 -14.51 9.65 -9.67
C CYS A 342 -14.07 8.39 -10.41
N SER A 343 -14.13 8.38 -11.75
CA SER A 343 -13.92 7.17 -12.57
C SER A 343 -12.57 6.48 -12.33
N ILE A 344 -11.51 7.25 -12.07
CA ILE A 344 -10.17 6.70 -11.80
C ILE A 344 -10.07 5.90 -10.48
N LEU A 345 -11.09 5.97 -9.62
CA LEU A 345 -11.20 5.11 -8.43
C LEU A 345 -11.85 3.75 -8.71
N GLY A 346 -12.36 3.51 -9.92
CA GLY A 346 -12.98 2.23 -10.26
C GLY A 346 -14.31 1.99 -9.53
N TYR A 347 -14.45 0.84 -8.88
CA TYR A 347 -15.69 0.43 -8.22
C TYR A 347 -15.53 0.33 -6.71
N SER A 348 -16.60 0.59 -5.95
CA SER A 348 -16.70 0.25 -4.53
C SER A 348 -17.76 -0.82 -4.27
N PRO A 349 -17.63 -1.67 -3.23
CA PRO A 349 -18.70 -2.54 -2.79
C PRO A 349 -19.91 -1.75 -2.33
N LYS A 350 -21.14 -2.23 -2.66
CA LYS A 350 -22.40 -1.63 -2.14
C LYS A 350 -22.51 -1.71 -0.64
N SER A 351 -22.07 -2.83 -0.08
CA SER A 351 -22.08 -3.10 1.36
C SER A 351 -21.05 -4.17 1.71
N ILE A 352 -20.55 -4.11 2.93
CA ILE A 352 -19.70 -5.12 3.53
C ILE A 352 -20.31 -5.54 4.84
N LYS A 353 -20.41 -6.85 5.04
CA LYS A 353 -20.77 -7.45 6.33
C LYS A 353 -19.72 -8.48 6.72
N MET A 354 -19.22 -8.40 7.94
CA MET A 354 -18.18 -9.27 8.47
C MET A 354 -18.48 -9.58 9.94
N ASP A 355 -18.52 -10.85 10.31
CA ASP A 355 -18.84 -11.34 11.68
C ASP A 355 -20.13 -10.75 12.29
N GLY A 356 -21.14 -10.50 11.45
CA GLY A 356 -22.38 -9.89 11.88
C GLY A 356 -22.37 -8.36 11.84
N GLU A 357 -21.21 -7.73 11.82
CA GLU A 357 -21.05 -6.28 11.74
C GLU A 357 -21.22 -5.79 10.30
N VAL A 358 -21.87 -4.65 10.16
CA VAL A 358 -22.04 -3.96 8.88
C VAL A 358 -21.11 -2.76 8.85
N ILE A 359 -20.21 -2.71 7.88
CA ILE A 359 -19.35 -1.55 7.69
C ILE A 359 -20.21 -0.37 7.22
N PRO A 360 -20.14 0.80 7.90
CA PRO A 360 -20.92 1.97 7.52
C PRO A 360 -20.72 2.35 6.06
N ALA A 361 -21.83 2.63 5.36
CA ALA A 361 -21.80 2.95 3.92
C ALA A 361 -20.88 4.14 3.59
N GLY A 362 -20.76 5.12 4.48
CA GLY A 362 -19.87 6.27 4.33
C GLY A 362 -18.38 5.90 4.33
N LEU A 363 -18.00 4.77 4.93
CA LEU A 363 -16.61 4.29 4.82
C LEU A 363 -16.34 3.59 3.48
N LEU A 364 -17.35 3.11 2.78
CA LEU A 364 -17.22 2.53 1.45
C LEU A 364 -17.37 3.59 0.34
N GLN A 365 -18.22 4.57 0.55
CA GLN A 365 -18.58 5.62 -0.40
C GLN A 365 -18.53 6.95 0.32
N VAL A 366 -17.45 7.69 0.13
CA VAL A 366 -17.16 8.94 0.88
C VAL A 366 -18.18 10.05 0.59
N ASP A 367 -18.78 10.06 -0.60
CA ASP A 367 -19.85 10.99 -0.97
C ASP A 367 -21.11 10.83 -0.11
N LYS A 368 -21.26 9.70 0.59
CA LYS A 368 -22.34 9.42 1.55
C LYS A 368 -22.06 9.88 2.99
N GLN A 369 -20.86 10.38 3.25
CA GLN A 369 -20.53 10.93 4.57
C GLN A 369 -21.21 12.29 4.75
N PRO A 370 -22.03 12.51 5.81
CA PRO A 370 -22.71 13.78 6.01
C PRO A 370 -21.77 14.99 6.16
N ARG A 371 -20.57 14.76 6.66
CA ARG A 371 -19.53 15.79 6.85
C ARG A 371 -18.80 16.17 5.56
N VAL A 372 -18.89 15.35 4.53
CA VAL A 372 -18.28 15.57 3.21
C VAL A 372 -19.36 16.04 2.24
N GLY A 373 -20.34 15.20 1.98
CA GLY A 373 -21.39 15.46 1.00
C GLY A 373 -20.88 15.37 -0.45
N GLN A 374 -21.82 15.43 -1.39
CA GLN A 374 -21.50 15.26 -2.81
C GLN A 374 -20.65 16.40 -3.37
N ALA A 375 -20.90 17.63 -2.98
CA ALA A 375 -20.19 18.79 -3.52
C ALA A 375 -18.68 18.77 -3.21
N ALA A 376 -18.32 18.50 -1.94
CA ALA A 376 -16.92 18.39 -1.55
C ALA A 376 -16.25 17.13 -2.12
N TYR A 377 -17.00 16.03 -2.25
CA TYR A 377 -16.52 14.85 -2.96
C TYR A 377 -16.19 15.17 -4.43
N ASP A 378 -17.10 15.83 -5.14
CA ASP A 378 -16.92 16.18 -6.57
C ASP A 378 -15.74 17.15 -6.76
N GLU A 379 -15.52 18.08 -5.83
CA GLU A 379 -14.34 18.96 -5.83
C GLU A 379 -13.04 18.16 -5.62
N GLY A 380 -13.02 17.25 -4.65
CA GLY A 380 -11.89 16.32 -4.45
C GLY A 380 -11.64 15.40 -5.65
N ALA A 381 -12.70 14.92 -6.28
CA ALA A 381 -12.63 14.12 -7.51
C ALA A 381 -12.01 14.93 -8.67
N LYS A 382 -12.42 16.19 -8.82
CA LYS A 382 -11.83 17.09 -9.80
C LYS A 382 -10.35 17.33 -9.54
N MET A 383 -9.96 17.62 -8.29
CA MET A 383 -8.54 17.80 -7.91
C MET A 383 -7.71 16.57 -8.30
N LEU A 384 -8.21 15.39 -8.00
CA LEU A 384 -7.52 14.12 -8.28
C LEU A 384 -7.44 13.86 -9.80
N THR A 385 -8.53 14.02 -10.52
CA THR A 385 -8.59 13.81 -11.97
C THR A 385 -7.70 14.80 -12.73
N ASP A 386 -7.75 16.08 -12.39
CA ASP A 386 -6.89 17.09 -13.00
C ASP A 386 -5.40 16.79 -12.77
N PHE A 387 -5.06 16.34 -11.54
CA PHE A 387 -3.70 15.91 -11.23
C PHE A 387 -3.27 14.72 -12.10
N PHE A 388 -4.11 13.69 -12.24
CA PHE A 388 -3.81 12.54 -13.09
C PHE A 388 -3.63 12.95 -14.55
N LYS A 389 -4.55 13.76 -15.09
CA LYS A 389 -4.47 14.26 -16.47
C LYS A 389 -3.16 14.99 -16.74
N GLU A 390 -2.74 15.86 -15.82
CA GLU A 390 -1.48 16.59 -15.95
C GLU A 390 -0.27 15.67 -15.93
N GLN A 391 -0.24 14.74 -14.96
CA GLN A 391 0.89 13.82 -14.80
C GLN A 391 1.00 12.78 -15.92
N LEU A 392 -0.12 12.35 -16.51
CA LEU A 392 -0.13 11.35 -17.58
C LEU A 392 0.45 11.87 -18.91
N LYS A 393 0.40 13.17 -19.16
CA LYS A 393 0.96 13.78 -20.40
C LYS A 393 2.42 13.41 -20.64
N GLN A 394 3.20 13.20 -19.57
CA GLN A 394 4.63 12.84 -19.70
C GLN A 394 4.85 11.43 -20.24
N PHE A 395 3.84 10.55 -20.20
CA PHE A 395 3.90 9.19 -20.69
C PHE A 395 3.32 9.04 -22.11
N ASP A 396 2.52 10.01 -22.56
CA ASP A 396 1.86 10.00 -23.88
C ASP A 396 2.85 10.37 -24.98
N THR A 397 3.78 9.46 -25.28
CA THR A 397 4.87 9.64 -26.24
C THR A 397 4.79 8.57 -27.32
N PRO A 398 5.39 8.77 -28.52
CA PRO A 398 5.34 7.79 -29.61
C PRO A 398 5.86 6.38 -29.25
N ASP A 399 6.70 6.28 -28.21
CA ASP A 399 7.29 5.01 -27.77
C ASP A 399 6.33 4.22 -26.83
N LEU A 400 5.18 4.79 -26.44
CA LEU A 400 4.20 4.12 -25.59
C LEU A 400 3.44 3.06 -26.42
N LEU A 401 3.13 1.93 -25.79
CA LEU A 401 2.28 0.90 -26.40
C LEU A 401 0.91 1.47 -26.80
N PRO A 402 0.32 1.03 -27.94
CA PRO A 402 -0.98 1.54 -28.40
C PRO A 402 -2.08 1.45 -27.34
N LEU A 403 -2.17 0.34 -26.62
CA LEU A 403 -3.12 0.19 -25.51
C LEU A 403 -2.88 1.21 -24.40
N GLY A 404 -1.62 1.55 -24.13
CA GLY A 404 -1.27 2.60 -23.15
C GLY A 404 -1.80 3.96 -23.58
N HIS A 405 -1.70 4.31 -24.86
CA HIS A 405 -2.32 5.52 -25.42
C HIS A 405 -3.83 5.51 -25.23
N ASP A 406 -4.51 4.40 -25.58
CA ASP A 406 -5.98 4.29 -25.45
C ASP A 406 -6.42 4.49 -24.00
N ILE A 407 -5.68 3.91 -23.03
CA ILE A 407 -5.97 4.07 -21.59
C ILE A 407 -5.77 5.52 -21.14
N ILE A 408 -4.66 6.17 -21.54
CA ILE A 408 -4.40 7.58 -21.19
C ILE A 408 -5.48 8.48 -21.81
N GLN A 409 -5.83 8.26 -23.06
CA GLN A 409 -6.88 9.04 -23.73
C GLN A 409 -8.23 8.88 -23.04
N ALA A 410 -8.57 7.69 -22.54
CA ALA A 410 -9.79 7.49 -21.77
C ALA A 410 -9.81 8.35 -20.47
N VAL A 411 -8.66 8.48 -19.78
CA VAL A 411 -8.56 9.39 -18.62
C VAL A 411 -8.69 10.85 -19.04
N LEU A 412 -8.00 11.25 -20.11
CA LEU A 412 -8.03 12.66 -20.60
C LEU A 412 -9.43 13.08 -21.04
N ASN A 413 -10.24 12.16 -21.55
CA ASN A 413 -11.61 12.37 -22.02
C ASN A 413 -12.68 12.18 -20.94
N ASP A 414 -12.31 11.98 -19.66
CA ASP A 414 -13.24 11.71 -18.55
C ASP A 414 -14.19 10.54 -18.79
N GLU A 415 -13.69 9.49 -19.44
CA GLU A 415 -14.48 8.28 -19.67
C GLU A 415 -14.90 7.63 -18.34
N ASP A 416 -16.00 6.93 -18.35
CA ASP A 416 -16.51 6.22 -17.18
C ASP A 416 -15.72 4.93 -16.87
N VAL A 417 -16.04 4.31 -15.73
CA VAL A 417 -15.32 3.12 -15.25
C VAL A 417 -15.47 1.93 -16.20
N GLU A 418 -16.62 1.80 -16.85
CA GLU A 418 -16.89 0.74 -17.82
C GLU A 418 -15.90 0.76 -18.99
N LYS A 419 -15.52 1.93 -19.46
CA LYS A 419 -14.53 2.06 -20.54
C LYS A 419 -13.19 1.43 -20.17
N PHE A 420 -12.72 1.65 -18.93
CA PHE A 420 -11.46 1.06 -18.45
C PHE A 420 -11.55 -0.46 -18.27
N TYR A 421 -12.72 -0.96 -17.91
CA TYR A 421 -12.97 -2.39 -17.86
C TYR A 421 -12.92 -3.03 -19.26
N ASP A 422 -13.47 -2.35 -20.26
CA ASP A 422 -13.49 -2.85 -21.64
C ASP A 422 -12.10 -2.84 -22.32
N LEU A 423 -11.23 -1.90 -21.95
CA LEU A 423 -9.85 -1.82 -22.46
C LEU A 423 -8.97 -3.01 -22.05
N ILE A 424 -9.10 -3.48 -20.84
CA ILE A 424 -8.45 -4.71 -20.34
C ILE A 424 -9.51 -5.50 -19.57
N PRO A 425 -10.25 -6.39 -20.24
CA PRO A 425 -11.28 -7.19 -19.59
C PRO A 425 -10.69 -8.13 -18.54
N VAL A 426 -11.39 -8.26 -17.43
CA VAL A 426 -11.06 -9.24 -16.38
C VAL A 426 -11.82 -10.52 -16.67
N LEU A 427 -11.13 -11.64 -16.76
CA LEU A 427 -11.72 -12.97 -17.00
C LEU A 427 -12.43 -13.52 -15.75
#